data_7a7c465f02a62654882c14287b96ab12
#
_entry.id   7a7c465f02a62654882c14287b96ab12
#
_cell.length_a   1.000
_cell.length_b   1.000
_cell.length_c   1.000
_cell.angle_alpha   90.00
_cell.angle_beta   90.00
_cell.angle_gamma   90.00
#
_symmetry.space_group_name_H-M   'P 1'
#
loop_
_entity.id
_entity.type
_entity.pdbx_description
1 polymer ?
#
loop_
_entity_poly.entity_id
_entity_poly.type
_entity_poly.pdbx_seq_one_letter_code
_entity_poly.pdbx_strand_id
1 'polypeptide(L)'
;MTWPNSNSGIYFHTEYQKKDFPSKGFEVQVNNSHSDWKRTGSLYDIVDVKEVYAKDNEWYTEYFKVEGKHVIVKINDKTVVDYTEPENYKPPTGHPGRFFSHGTFALQGHDPNSEVHFKDIMVKVLPD
;
A
#
# COMPACT_ATOMS: atom_id res chain seq x y z
N MET A 1 2.04 12.83 3.53
CA MET A 1 2.11 13.92 2.53
C MET A 1 3.12 13.56 1.46
N THR A 2 2.74 13.69 0.22
CA THR A 2 3.59 13.42 -0.95
C THR A 2 3.97 14.72 -1.64
N TRP A 3 5.21 14.83 -2.04
CA TRP A 3 5.64 15.88 -2.97
C TRP A 3 5.31 15.48 -4.41
N PRO A 4 5.22 16.47 -5.34
CA PRO A 4 4.94 16.17 -6.74
C PRO A 4 5.91 15.13 -7.33
N ASN A 5 5.38 14.23 -8.14
CA ASN A 5 6.12 13.15 -8.80
C ASN A 5 6.80 12.15 -7.84
N SER A 6 6.35 12.08 -6.60
CA SER A 6 6.89 11.14 -5.60
C SER A 6 6.11 9.84 -5.56
N ASN A 7 6.82 8.77 -5.25
CA ASN A 7 6.29 7.43 -5.09
C ASN A 7 6.82 6.80 -3.79
N SER A 8 5.95 6.10 -3.12
CA SER A 8 6.25 5.29 -1.94
C SER A 8 5.18 4.22 -1.77
N GLY A 9 5.22 3.50 -0.69
CA GLY A 9 4.21 2.51 -0.35
C GLY A 9 4.32 2.08 1.10
N ILE A 10 3.21 1.57 1.63
CA ILE A 10 3.17 0.95 2.95
C ILE A 10 2.92 -0.54 2.74
N TYR A 11 3.91 -1.35 3.12
CA TYR A 11 3.80 -2.80 3.04
C TYR A 11 3.20 -3.37 4.33
N PHE A 12 2.42 -4.43 4.21
CA PHE A 12 1.94 -5.23 5.33
C PHE A 12 2.08 -6.73 5.05
N HIS A 13 2.08 -7.55 6.10
CA HIS A 13 2.39 -8.99 6.03
C HIS A 13 3.75 -9.27 5.37
N THR A 14 4.66 -8.32 5.50
CA THR A 14 6.01 -8.40 4.94
C THR A 14 7.03 -8.83 5.99
N GLU A 15 8.26 -8.95 5.57
CA GLU A 15 9.40 -9.25 6.45
C GLU A 15 10.63 -8.45 6.00
N TYR A 16 11.58 -8.29 6.90
CA TYR A 16 12.83 -7.60 6.57
C TYR A 16 13.54 -8.30 5.43
N GLN A 17 14.00 -7.50 4.47
CA GLN A 17 14.74 -7.95 3.31
C GLN A 17 15.91 -7.00 3.06
N LYS A 18 17.09 -7.57 2.89
CA LYS A 18 18.34 -6.77 2.81
C LYS A 18 18.48 -6.00 1.50
N LYS A 19 17.89 -6.48 0.41
CA LYS A 19 18.00 -5.89 -0.92
C LYS A 19 16.64 -5.89 -1.59
N ASP A 20 16.46 -4.94 -2.51
CA ASP A 20 15.27 -4.78 -3.34
C ASP A 20 13.99 -4.49 -2.54
N PHE A 21 12.86 -4.38 -3.22
CA PHE A 21 11.56 -4.20 -2.60
C PHE A 21 11.12 -5.47 -1.86
N PRO A 22 10.32 -5.34 -0.79
CA PRO A 22 9.79 -6.50 -0.10
C PRO A 22 9.07 -7.46 -1.05
N SER A 23 9.51 -8.71 -1.07
CA SER A 23 8.93 -9.75 -1.93
C SER A 23 7.71 -10.44 -1.30
N LYS A 24 7.54 -10.29 0.02
CA LYS A 24 6.45 -10.89 0.78
C LYS A 24 5.43 -9.84 1.20
N GLY A 25 4.15 -10.21 1.14
CA GLY A 25 3.05 -9.36 1.56
C GLY A 25 2.52 -8.44 0.47
N PHE A 26 1.76 -7.44 0.88
CA PHE A 26 1.10 -6.50 0.00
C PHE A 26 1.66 -5.10 0.18
N GLU A 27 1.48 -4.27 -0.84
CA GLU A 27 1.80 -2.86 -0.82
C GLU A 27 0.52 -2.04 -1.01
N VAL A 28 0.30 -1.09 -0.10
CA VAL A 28 -0.68 -0.02 -0.27
C VAL A 28 0.07 1.19 -0.80
N GLN A 29 -0.24 1.58 -2.04
CA GLN A 29 0.50 2.58 -2.81
C GLN A 29 0.36 3.99 -2.23
N VAL A 30 1.45 4.75 -2.32
CA VAL A 30 1.52 6.20 -2.04
C VAL A 30 2.06 6.89 -3.29
N ASN A 31 1.16 7.39 -4.12
CA ASN A 31 1.50 8.01 -5.41
C ASN A 31 0.34 8.87 -5.90
N ASN A 32 0.50 10.18 -5.87
CA ASN A 32 -0.53 11.10 -6.37
C ASN A 32 -0.27 11.58 -7.81
N SER A 33 1.00 11.71 -8.22
CA SER A 33 1.37 12.33 -9.49
C SER A 33 2.60 11.74 -10.17
N HIS A 34 3.16 10.66 -9.64
CA HIS A 34 4.30 9.97 -10.24
C HIS A 34 3.94 9.36 -11.61
N SER A 35 4.93 9.04 -12.43
CA SER A 35 4.74 8.45 -13.75
C SER A 35 4.10 7.05 -13.73
N ASP A 36 4.24 6.30 -12.64
CA ASP A 36 3.44 5.09 -12.42
C ASP A 36 1.97 5.50 -12.26
N TRP A 37 1.07 4.92 -13.07
CA TRP A 37 -0.35 5.28 -13.08
C TRP A 37 -1.14 4.77 -11.88
N LYS A 38 -0.59 3.84 -11.11
CA LYS A 38 -1.26 3.23 -9.95
C LYS A 38 -1.21 4.19 -8.77
N ARG A 39 -2.37 4.76 -8.43
CA ARG A 39 -2.48 5.89 -7.50
C ARG A 39 -2.56 5.47 -6.04
N THR A 40 -2.43 6.46 -5.18
CA THR A 40 -2.52 6.32 -3.71
C THR A 40 -3.75 5.52 -3.30
N GLY A 41 -3.55 4.53 -2.47
CA GLY A 41 -4.58 3.60 -2.00
C GLY A 41 -4.69 2.31 -2.80
N SER A 42 -4.03 2.19 -3.96
CA SER A 42 -3.98 0.92 -4.70
C SER A 42 -3.42 -0.19 -3.82
N LEU A 43 -4.06 -1.35 -3.86
CA LEU A 43 -3.42 -2.59 -3.44
C LEU A 43 -2.61 -3.08 -4.64
N TYR A 44 -1.32 -2.76 -4.64
CA TYR A 44 -0.46 -2.78 -5.82
C TYR A 44 -0.48 -4.13 -6.55
N ASP A 45 -0.80 -4.11 -7.85
CA ASP A 45 -0.96 -5.27 -8.75
C ASP A 45 -2.08 -6.25 -8.35
N ILE A 46 -2.95 -5.87 -7.44
CA ILE A 46 -4.14 -6.65 -7.04
C ILE A 46 -5.40 -5.89 -7.38
N VAL A 47 -5.60 -4.71 -6.77
CA VAL A 47 -6.68 -3.77 -7.09
C VAL A 47 -6.06 -2.40 -7.25
N ASP A 48 -5.81 -2.00 -8.49
CA ASP A 48 -5.15 -0.74 -8.78
C ASP A 48 -6.16 0.40 -8.99
N VAL A 49 -5.92 1.50 -8.31
CA VAL A 49 -6.74 2.70 -8.34
C VAL A 49 -6.15 3.67 -9.37
N LYS A 50 -6.97 4.14 -10.30
CA LYS A 50 -6.57 5.09 -11.34
C LYS A 50 -6.81 6.55 -10.93
N GLU A 51 -7.84 6.79 -10.10
CA GLU A 51 -8.22 8.12 -9.68
C GLU A 51 -7.37 8.60 -8.51
N VAL A 52 -7.12 9.90 -8.47
CA VAL A 52 -6.35 10.56 -7.41
C VAL A 52 -7.31 11.10 -6.36
N TYR A 53 -7.26 10.57 -5.16
CA TYR A 53 -8.10 10.95 -4.03
C TYR A 53 -7.38 11.83 -3.00
N ALA A 54 -6.10 12.09 -3.19
CA ALA A 54 -5.28 12.94 -2.34
C ALA A 54 -4.47 13.91 -3.20
N LYS A 55 -4.08 15.05 -2.64
CA LYS A 55 -3.31 16.06 -3.35
C LYS A 55 -1.87 16.09 -2.86
N ASP A 56 -0.94 16.37 -3.77
CA ASP A 56 0.44 16.65 -3.42
C ASP A 56 0.52 17.90 -2.53
N ASN A 57 1.53 17.95 -1.68
CA ASN A 57 1.79 19.03 -0.73
C ASN A 57 0.69 19.25 0.32
N GLU A 58 -0.25 18.32 0.44
CA GLU A 58 -1.28 18.34 1.47
C GLU A 58 -1.19 17.07 2.33
N TRP A 59 -1.46 17.19 3.62
CA TRP A 59 -1.62 16.02 4.47
C TRP A 59 -2.92 15.30 4.12
N TYR A 60 -2.85 13.98 4.01
CA TYR A 60 -4.01 13.11 3.87
C TYR A 60 -3.86 11.88 4.75
N THR A 61 -4.97 11.26 5.07
CA THR A 61 -4.99 10.02 5.84
C THR A 61 -5.05 8.83 4.89
N GLU A 62 -4.13 7.92 5.06
CA GLU A 62 -4.16 6.59 4.45
C GLU A 62 -4.44 5.58 5.54
N TYR A 63 -5.58 4.92 5.44
CA TYR A 63 -6.04 3.92 6.39
C TYR A 63 -6.25 2.59 5.68
N PHE A 64 -5.78 1.52 6.26
CA PHE A 64 -6.19 0.18 5.82
C PHE A 64 -6.41 -0.75 6.99
N LYS A 65 -7.40 -1.62 6.84
CA LYS A 65 -7.77 -2.66 7.80
C LYS A 65 -7.62 -4.01 7.11
N VAL A 66 -6.86 -4.89 7.73
CA VAL A 66 -6.66 -6.27 7.27
C VAL A 66 -7.25 -7.21 8.31
N GLU A 67 -8.17 -8.08 7.90
CA GLU A 67 -8.84 -9.04 8.75
C GLU A 67 -8.99 -10.35 7.97
N GLY A 68 -8.21 -11.36 8.36
CA GLY A 68 -8.10 -12.60 7.60
C GLY A 68 -7.59 -12.34 6.18
N LYS A 69 -8.41 -12.69 5.19
CA LYS A 69 -8.11 -12.49 3.76
C LYS A 69 -8.81 -11.27 3.15
N HIS A 70 -9.30 -10.37 3.99
CA HIS A 70 -10.05 -9.18 3.58
C HIS A 70 -9.26 -7.92 3.93
N VAL A 71 -9.16 -7.00 2.97
CA VAL A 71 -8.55 -5.69 3.18
C VAL A 71 -9.46 -4.58 2.67
N ILE A 72 -9.57 -3.53 3.47
CA ILE A 72 -10.23 -2.27 3.09
C ILE A 72 -9.18 -1.18 3.15
N VAL A 73 -9.09 -0.37 2.11
CA VAL A 73 -8.23 0.81 2.06
C VAL A 73 -9.09 2.06 1.92
N LYS A 74 -8.78 3.07 2.73
CA LYS A 74 -9.46 4.38 2.69
C LYS A 74 -8.43 5.50 2.54
N ILE A 75 -8.76 6.45 1.69
CA ILE A 75 -8.03 7.70 1.55
C ILE A 75 -8.97 8.84 1.96
N ASN A 76 -8.62 9.61 3.00
CA ASN A 76 -9.47 10.66 3.56
C ASN A 76 -10.92 10.18 3.79
N ASP A 77 -11.09 9.07 4.49
CA ASP A 77 -12.37 8.42 4.79
C ASP A 77 -13.11 7.82 3.57
N LYS A 78 -12.63 8.00 2.36
CA LYS A 78 -13.22 7.36 1.18
C LYS A 78 -12.63 5.97 0.98
N THR A 79 -13.49 4.95 0.95
CA THR A 79 -13.08 3.59 0.61
C THR A 79 -12.70 3.53 -0.87
N VAL A 80 -11.45 3.18 -1.15
CA VAL A 80 -10.91 3.08 -2.51
C VAL A 80 -10.62 1.63 -2.92
N VAL A 81 -10.40 0.75 -1.94
CA VAL A 81 -10.25 -0.69 -2.14
C VAL A 81 -11.05 -1.43 -1.07
N ASP A 82 -11.78 -2.44 -1.51
CA ASP A 82 -12.46 -3.43 -0.68
C ASP A 82 -12.25 -4.78 -1.35
N TYR A 83 -11.30 -5.57 -0.85
CA TYR A 83 -10.82 -6.78 -1.52
C TYR A 83 -10.80 -7.97 -0.56
N THR A 84 -11.33 -9.09 -1.06
CA THR A 84 -11.23 -10.40 -0.40
C THR A 84 -10.50 -11.37 -1.33
N GLU A 85 -9.41 -11.96 -0.83
CA GLU A 85 -8.65 -12.94 -1.61
C GLU A 85 -9.51 -14.16 -1.93
N PRO A 86 -9.68 -14.52 -3.22
CA PRO A 86 -10.44 -15.70 -3.61
C PRO A 86 -9.79 -17.00 -3.15
N GLU A 87 -10.57 -18.06 -2.98
CA GLU A 87 -10.03 -19.39 -2.59
C GLU A 87 -9.01 -19.93 -3.59
N ASN A 88 -9.23 -19.69 -4.89
CA ASN A 88 -8.35 -20.13 -5.97
C ASN A 88 -7.34 -19.05 -6.37
N TYR A 89 -7.00 -18.16 -5.46
CA TYR A 89 -6.10 -17.06 -5.74
C TYR A 89 -4.71 -17.54 -6.15
N LYS A 90 -4.20 -16.91 -7.19
CA LYS A 90 -2.80 -17.07 -7.63
C LYS A 90 -2.14 -15.69 -7.64
N PRO A 91 -0.98 -15.53 -6.97
CA PRO A 91 -0.26 -14.27 -7.01
C PRO A 91 0.08 -13.82 -8.42
N PRO A 92 0.14 -12.52 -8.68
CA PRO A 92 0.55 -12.00 -9.98
C PRO A 92 1.95 -12.50 -10.37
N THR A 93 2.16 -12.70 -11.67
CA THR A 93 3.49 -12.96 -12.21
C THR A 93 4.43 -11.80 -11.85
N GLY A 94 5.58 -12.10 -11.28
CA GLY A 94 6.52 -11.08 -10.77
C GLY A 94 6.33 -10.72 -9.30
N HIS A 95 5.19 -11.08 -8.68
CA HIS A 95 4.91 -10.87 -7.27
C HIS A 95 4.41 -12.16 -6.58
N PRO A 96 5.21 -13.23 -6.55
CA PRO A 96 4.78 -14.53 -6.01
C PRO A 96 4.49 -14.52 -4.51
N GLY A 97 4.97 -13.51 -3.79
CA GLY A 97 4.71 -13.32 -2.35
C GLY A 97 3.46 -12.49 -2.02
N ARG A 98 2.69 -12.06 -3.02
CA ARG A 98 1.45 -11.28 -2.84
C ARG A 98 0.29 -12.17 -2.41
N PHE A 99 0.29 -12.60 -1.17
CA PHE A 99 -0.83 -13.36 -0.57
C PHE A 99 -0.92 -13.04 0.93
N PHE A 100 -2.13 -13.18 1.49
CA PHE A 100 -2.35 -12.92 2.90
C PHE A 100 -1.64 -13.95 3.77
N SER A 101 -0.90 -13.49 4.76
CA SER A 101 -0.19 -14.32 5.72
C SER A 101 -0.03 -13.58 7.06
N HIS A 102 1.18 -13.35 7.48
CA HIS A 102 1.54 -12.58 8.66
C HIS A 102 2.88 -11.89 8.41
N GLY A 103 3.25 -10.97 9.25
CA GLY A 103 4.52 -10.27 9.16
C GLY A 103 4.45 -8.88 9.79
N THR A 104 5.32 -8.02 9.35
CA THR A 104 5.44 -6.65 9.83
C THR A 104 4.98 -5.64 8.77
N PHE A 105 5.17 -4.37 9.09
CA PHE A 105 4.99 -3.24 8.17
C PHE A 105 6.34 -2.74 7.67
N ALA A 106 6.34 -2.12 6.50
CA ALA A 106 7.49 -1.41 5.98
C ALA A 106 7.05 -0.18 5.19
N LEU A 107 7.85 0.88 5.25
CA LEU A 107 7.65 2.08 4.44
C LEU A 107 8.69 2.06 3.33
N GLN A 108 8.27 2.32 2.09
CA GLN A 108 9.13 2.25 0.92
C GLN A 108 9.90 3.55 0.71
N GLY A 109 11.21 3.44 0.51
CA GLY A 109 12.00 4.46 -0.16
C GLY A 109 12.12 4.07 -1.64
N HIS A 110 11.27 4.64 -2.49
CA HIS A 110 11.12 4.21 -3.87
C HIS A 110 12.31 4.59 -4.76
N ASP A 111 12.67 5.87 -4.79
CA ASP A 111 13.74 6.41 -5.62
C ASP A 111 14.29 7.72 -5.01
N PRO A 112 15.49 8.16 -5.45
CA PRO A 112 16.15 9.32 -4.84
C PRO A 112 15.45 10.67 -5.09
N ASN A 113 14.51 10.74 -6.03
CA ASN A 113 13.75 11.94 -6.34
C ASN A 113 12.39 12.00 -5.64
N SER A 114 11.98 10.91 -5.01
CA SER A 114 10.72 10.84 -4.26
C SER A 114 10.91 11.38 -2.86
N GLU A 115 10.01 12.27 -2.44
CA GLU A 115 9.93 12.78 -1.08
C GLU A 115 8.52 12.58 -0.54
N VAL A 116 8.42 11.77 0.52
CA VAL A 116 7.17 11.43 1.19
C VAL A 116 7.35 11.56 2.69
N HIS A 117 6.42 12.23 3.33
CA HIS A 117 6.41 12.43 4.77
C HIS A 117 5.28 11.64 5.43
N PHE A 118 5.61 10.92 6.47
CA PHE A 118 4.68 10.17 7.29
C PHE A 118 4.62 10.76 8.69
N LYS A 119 3.44 10.82 9.28
CA LYS A 119 3.23 11.20 10.67
C LYS A 119 2.03 10.48 11.27
N ASP A 120 1.90 10.50 12.59
CA ASP A 120 0.77 9.90 13.31
C ASP A 120 0.53 8.43 12.90
N ILE A 121 1.63 7.67 12.79
CA ILE A 121 1.57 6.26 12.42
C ILE A 121 1.02 5.47 13.59
N MET A 122 -0.17 4.91 13.42
CA MET A 122 -0.87 4.15 14.45
C MET A 122 -1.24 2.76 13.96
N VAL A 123 -1.14 1.78 14.83
CA VAL A 123 -1.52 0.40 14.56
C VAL A 123 -2.47 -0.09 15.64
N LYS A 124 -3.60 -0.66 15.23
CA LYS A 124 -4.52 -1.37 16.11
C LYS A 124 -4.50 -2.84 15.77
N VAL A 125 -4.06 -3.65 16.72
CA VAL A 125 -4.10 -5.12 16.59
C VAL A 125 -5.54 -5.58 16.78
N LEU A 126 -6.05 -6.35 15.83
CA LEU A 126 -7.37 -6.94 15.89
C LEU A 126 -7.31 -8.30 16.59
N PRO A 127 -8.39 -8.74 17.28
CA PRO A 127 -8.47 -10.10 17.81
C PRO A 127 -8.42 -11.15 16.69
N ASP A 128 -7.85 -12.30 17.01
CA ASP A 128 -7.86 -13.45 16.11
C ASP A 128 -9.26 -14.05 15.95
#